data_8753de6c1ecc8b9f40cedb7d78e18e60
#
_entry.id   8753de6c1ecc8b9f40cedb7d78e18e60
#
_cell.length_a   1.000
_cell.length_b   1.000
_cell.length_c   1.000
_cell.angle_alpha   90.00
_cell.angle_beta   90.00
_cell.angle_gamma   90.00
#
_symmetry.space_group_name_H-M   'P 1'
#
loop_
_entity.id
_entity.type
_entity.pdbx_description
1 polymer ?
#
loop_
_entity_poly.entity_id
_entity_poly.type
_entity_poly.pdbx_seq_one_letter_code
_entity_poly.pdbx_strand_id
1 'polypeptide(L)'
;WILTSHMGLFVYNTLTKSLTNLVHNPLKPHTIASNNLNTIYRDKDGTIYIGNFKHGISYYSPMSQIILCNKSLEYDDILTFCEDTSQEYIYYGTDGTGLIRRSLVTDSYEKIATPANIVVDLSIDSKNRLWIGTFQKGLLCYSKGQIKQYTVSNSQLLENNVYTVKVDKHGYIWIGTMKGYIQRLNPETGQFDTILYRPGEFFVRDMYYDKDSTLRS
;
A
#
# COMPACT_ATOMS: atom_id res chain seq x y z
N TRP A 1 -0.32 -14.09 -9.90
CA TRP A 1 -0.31 -14.31 -8.47
C TRP A 1 -1.62 -13.82 -7.88
N ILE A 2 -2.30 -14.66 -7.07
CA ILE A 2 -3.62 -14.39 -6.51
C ILE A 2 -3.55 -14.63 -5.01
N LEU A 3 -3.84 -13.60 -4.22
CA LEU A 3 -3.85 -13.68 -2.77
C LEU A 3 -5.23 -14.12 -2.29
N THR A 4 -5.22 -14.84 -1.18
CA THR A 4 -6.46 -15.23 -0.51
C THR A 4 -6.39 -14.96 0.99
N SER A 5 -7.54 -14.82 1.61
CA SER A 5 -7.63 -14.56 3.04
C SER A 5 -7.43 -15.78 3.92
N HIS A 6 -7.42 -17.02 3.37
CA HIS A 6 -7.28 -18.24 4.20
C HIS A 6 -6.61 -19.42 3.49
N MET A 7 -6.48 -19.36 2.17
CA MET A 7 -6.00 -20.49 1.36
C MET A 7 -4.56 -20.32 0.86
N GLY A 8 -3.86 -19.29 1.32
CA GLY A 8 -2.50 -18.99 0.88
C GLY A 8 -2.45 -18.27 -0.45
N LEU A 9 -1.39 -18.53 -1.22
CA LEU A 9 -1.04 -17.84 -2.45
C LEU A 9 -1.21 -18.75 -3.64
N PHE A 10 -2.00 -18.33 -4.62
CA PHE A 10 -2.10 -19.05 -5.90
C PHE A 10 -1.23 -18.38 -6.96
N VAL A 11 -0.46 -19.18 -7.68
CA VAL A 11 0.35 -18.75 -8.82
C VAL A 11 -0.21 -19.41 -10.08
N TYR A 12 -0.79 -18.59 -10.96
CA TYR A 12 -1.30 -19.04 -12.25
C TYR A 12 -0.28 -18.76 -13.35
N ASN A 13 0.16 -19.81 -14.03
CA ASN A 13 1.01 -19.67 -15.20
C ASN A 13 0.14 -19.53 -16.45
N THR A 14 0.21 -18.35 -17.09
CA THR A 14 -0.63 -18.03 -18.26
C THR A 14 -0.23 -18.80 -19.52
N LEU A 15 0.99 -19.28 -19.60
CA LEU A 15 1.49 -20.07 -20.75
C LEU A 15 1.07 -21.53 -20.64
N THR A 16 1.35 -22.16 -19.49
CA THR A 16 1.07 -23.59 -19.27
C THR A 16 -0.34 -23.85 -18.79
N LYS A 17 -1.11 -22.79 -18.44
CA LYS A 17 -2.45 -22.86 -17.83
C LYS A 17 -2.48 -23.61 -16.49
N SER A 18 -1.33 -23.79 -15.86
CA SER A 18 -1.23 -24.46 -14.55
C SER A 18 -1.48 -23.50 -13.40
N LEU A 19 -2.10 -24.00 -12.33
CA LEU A 19 -2.34 -23.31 -11.08
C LEU A 19 -1.59 -24.03 -9.96
N THR A 20 -0.74 -23.32 -9.25
CA THR A 20 -0.01 -23.83 -8.07
C THR A 20 -0.49 -23.09 -6.83
N ASN A 21 -0.73 -23.82 -5.73
CA ASN A 21 -1.05 -23.24 -4.44
C ASN A 21 0.15 -23.32 -3.50
N LEU A 22 0.62 -22.19 -3.00
CA LEU A 22 1.69 -22.05 -2.03
C LEU A 22 1.04 -21.75 -0.66
N VAL A 23 1.29 -22.62 0.30
CA VAL A 23 0.68 -22.53 1.64
C VAL A 23 1.75 -22.41 2.72
N HIS A 24 1.38 -21.80 3.84
CA HIS A 24 2.20 -21.80 5.04
C HIS A 24 2.39 -23.21 5.58
N ASN A 25 3.64 -23.56 5.89
CA ASN A 25 3.97 -24.81 6.57
C ASN A 25 5.08 -24.53 7.60
N PRO A 26 4.78 -24.55 8.91
CA PRO A 26 5.75 -24.24 9.95
C PRO A 26 6.92 -25.23 10.05
N LEU A 27 6.76 -26.44 9.47
CA LEU A 27 7.78 -27.49 9.46
C LEU A 27 8.69 -27.43 8.22
N LYS A 28 8.39 -26.55 7.25
CA LYS A 28 9.19 -26.41 6.03
C LYS A 28 9.77 -25.00 5.92
N PRO A 29 11.06 -24.87 5.65
CA PRO A 29 11.64 -23.56 5.32
C PRO A 29 11.08 -23.07 3.97
N HIS A 30 11.20 -21.77 3.74
CA HIS A 30 10.86 -21.14 2.45
C HIS A 30 9.38 -21.26 2.03
N THR A 31 8.47 -21.26 3.00
CA THR A 31 7.03 -21.10 2.76
C THR A 31 6.58 -19.69 3.16
N ILE A 32 5.40 -19.27 2.69
CA ILE A 32 4.79 -18.00 3.14
C ILE A 32 4.55 -18.01 4.65
N ALA A 33 4.60 -16.83 5.30
CA ALA A 33 4.48 -16.73 6.76
C ALA A 33 3.06 -17.01 7.28
N SER A 34 2.04 -16.83 6.43
CA SER A 34 0.63 -17.06 6.76
C SER A 34 -0.16 -17.46 5.51
N ASN A 35 -1.27 -18.20 5.68
CA ASN A 35 -2.24 -18.42 4.63
C ASN A 35 -3.24 -17.28 4.45
N ASN A 36 -3.22 -16.31 5.38
CA ASN A 36 -4.04 -15.11 5.31
C ASN A 36 -3.20 -13.94 4.77
N LEU A 37 -3.51 -13.50 3.55
CA LEU A 37 -2.70 -12.56 2.79
C LEU A 37 -3.49 -11.29 2.49
N ASN A 38 -2.88 -10.12 2.70
CA ASN A 38 -3.54 -8.82 2.54
C ASN A 38 -3.19 -8.13 1.23
N THR A 39 -1.89 -8.08 0.89
CA THR A 39 -1.40 -7.25 -0.21
C THR A 39 -0.22 -7.90 -0.92
N ILE A 40 0.00 -7.52 -2.16
CA ILE A 40 1.13 -7.98 -2.98
C ILE A 40 1.72 -6.81 -3.75
N TYR A 41 3.02 -6.77 -3.82
CA TYR A 41 3.77 -5.78 -4.58
C TYR A 41 4.92 -6.45 -5.34
N ARG A 42 5.20 -6.00 -6.54
CA ARG A 42 6.35 -6.43 -7.33
C ARG A 42 7.24 -5.23 -7.61
N ASP A 43 8.51 -5.30 -7.19
CA ASP A 43 9.50 -4.27 -7.50
C ASP A 43 10.03 -4.40 -8.94
N LYS A 44 10.91 -3.47 -9.32
CA LYS A 44 11.55 -3.41 -10.65
C LYS A 44 12.42 -4.63 -10.96
N ASP A 45 13.04 -5.21 -9.94
CA ASP A 45 13.95 -6.36 -10.08
C ASP A 45 13.17 -7.69 -10.12
N GLY A 46 11.85 -7.59 -10.02
CA GLY A 46 10.93 -8.71 -10.08
C GLY A 46 10.73 -9.42 -8.75
N THR A 47 11.30 -8.92 -7.65
CA THR A 47 11.03 -9.43 -6.30
C THR A 47 9.57 -9.16 -5.94
N ILE A 48 8.90 -10.18 -5.44
CA ILE A 48 7.49 -10.09 -5.04
C ILE A 48 7.41 -10.06 -3.53
N TYR A 49 6.80 -9.00 -3.01
CA TYR A 49 6.52 -8.78 -1.59
C TYR A 49 5.07 -9.12 -1.30
N ILE A 50 4.83 -9.85 -0.22
CA ILE A 50 3.51 -10.33 0.18
C ILE A 50 3.29 -9.93 1.62
N GLY A 51 2.30 -9.07 1.87
CA GLY A 51 1.85 -8.70 3.20
C GLY A 51 0.99 -9.82 3.80
N ASN A 52 1.41 -10.35 4.94
CA ASN A 52 0.69 -11.40 5.66
C ASN A 52 -0.10 -10.78 6.81
N PHE A 53 -1.30 -11.26 7.04
CA PHE A 53 -2.11 -10.84 8.17
C PHE A 53 -1.42 -11.23 9.48
N LYS A 54 -0.99 -10.24 10.28
CA LYS A 54 -0.29 -10.39 11.58
C LYS A 54 0.99 -11.22 11.56
N HIS A 55 1.58 -11.41 10.38
CA HIS A 55 2.82 -12.19 10.21
C HIS A 55 3.84 -11.49 9.31
N GLY A 56 3.78 -10.15 9.23
CA GLY A 56 4.74 -9.31 8.53
C GLY A 56 4.81 -9.58 7.03
N ILE A 57 6.00 -9.76 6.50
CA ILE A 57 6.25 -9.84 5.05
C ILE A 57 6.90 -11.16 4.68
N SER A 58 6.33 -11.81 3.65
CA SER A 58 7.03 -12.82 2.85
C SER A 58 7.49 -12.20 1.55
N TYR A 59 8.64 -12.60 1.03
CA TYR A 59 9.10 -12.15 -0.28
C TYR A 59 9.71 -13.27 -1.08
N TYR A 60 9.45 -13.24 -2.40
CA TYR A 60 9.98 -14.18 -3.38
C TYR A 60 10.96 -13.45 -4.29
N SER A 61 12.20 -13.93 -4.33
CA SER A 61 13.20 -13.43 -5.27
C SER A 61 13.29 -14.36 -6.49
N PRO A 62 13.17 -13.81 -7.72
CA PRO A 62 13.32 -14.61 -8.93
C PRO A 62 14.70 -15.26 -9.06
N MET A 63 15.74 -14.65 -8.47
CA MET A 63 17.11 -15.18 -8.52
C MET A 63 17.29 -16.42 -7.65
N SER A 64 16.77 -16.43 -6.45
CA SER A 64 16.88 -17.55 -5.51
C SER A 64 15.77 -18.58 -5.69
N GLN A 65 14.65 -18.18 -6.28
CA GLN A 65 13.43 -18.98 -6.46
C GLN A 65 12.85 -19.55 -5.15
N ILE A 66 13.15 -18.88 -4.03
CA ILE A 66 12.67 -19.24 -2.70
C ILE A 66 11.84 -18.13 -2.08
N ILE A 67 10.96 -18.50 -1.15
CA ILE A 67 10.23 -17.56 -0.32
C ILE A 67 11.00 -17.37 0.99
N LEU A 68 11.21 -16.12 1.37
CA LEU A 68 11.82 -15.73 2.65
C LEU A 68 10.79 -14.93 3.46
N CYS A 69 10.87 -15.03 4.79
CA CYS A 69 10.02 -14.28 5.71
C CYS A 69 10.86 -13.33 6.54
N ASN A 70 10.38 -12.11 6.70
CA ASN A 70 11.04 -11.13 7.55
C ASN A 70 10.55 -11.26 8.99
N LYS A 71 11.42 -11.75 9.87
CA LYS A 71 11.12 -11.93 11.30
C LYS A 71 11.05 -10.62 12.09
N SER A 72 11.67 -9.55 11.60
CA SER A 72 11.62 -8.23 12.26
C SER A 72 10.24 -7.57 12.21
N LEU A 73 9.38 -8.01 11.31
CA LEU A 73 8.02 -7.53 11.12
C LEU A 73 6.97 -8.63 11.37
N GLU A 74 7.32 -9.66 12.14
CA GLU A 74 6.51 -10.88 12.31
C GLU A 74 5.09 -10.60 12.85
N TYR A 75 4.92 -9.52 13.62
CA TYR A 75 3.62 -9.17 14.22
C TYR A 75 2.90 -8.02 13.53
N ASP A 76 3.50 -7.45 12.48
CA ASP A 76 2.87 -6.35 11.74
C ASP A 76 1.87 -6.89 10.71
N ASP A 77 0.72 -6.25 10.65
CA ASP A 77 -0.28 -6.47 9.62
C ASP A 77 -0.03 -5.48 8.47
N ILE A 78 0.57 -5.96 7.39
CA ILE A 78 0.94 -5.14 6.26
C ILE A 78 -0.26 -4.97 5.33
N LEU A 79 -0.69 -3.73 5.15
CA LEU A 79 -1.85 -3.38 4.33
C LEU A 79 -1.46 -2.92 2.92
N THR A 80 -0.31 -2.26 2.77
CA THR A 80 0.09 -1.65 1.49
C THR A 80 1.60 -1.52 1.36
N PHE A 81 2.09 -1.41 0.11
CA PHE A 81 3.48 -1.17 -0.25
C PHE A 81 3.59 -0.01 -1.22
N CYS A 82 4.69 0.75 -1.15
CA CYS A 82 5.05 1.75 -2.13
C CYS A 82 6.57 1.88 -2.22
N GLU A 83 7.13 1.77 -3.42
CA GLU A 83 8.55 2.02 -3.69
C GLU A 83 8.75 3.51 -3.98
N ASP A 84 9.85 4.09 -3.51
CA ASP A 84 10.20 5.48 -3.81
C ASP A 84 10.73 5.65 -5.25
N THR A 85 10.76 6.88 -5.76
CA THR A 85 11.20 7.16 -7.14
C THR A 85 12.69 6.92 -7.36
N SER A 86 13.51 6.95 -6.30
CA SER A 86 14.95 6.63 -6.37
C SER A 86 15.22 5.14 -6.35
N GLN A 87 14.21 4.34 -5.97
CA GLN A 87 14.30 2.88 -5.81
C GLN A 87 15.31 2.44 -4.74
N GLU A 88 15.52 3.27 -3.74
CA GLU A 88 16.34 2.99 -2.58
C GLU A 88 15.54 2.54 -1.37
N TYR A 89 14.22 2.86 -1.37
CA TYR A 89 13.34 2.59 -0.26
C TYR A 89 12.02 1.96 -0.68
N ILE A 90 11.54 1.03 0.15
CA ILE A 90 10.16 0.56 0.12
C ILE A 90 9.47 1.00 1.41
N TYR A 91 8.30 1.60 1.28
CA TYR A 91 7.44 1.97 2.39
C TYR A 91 6.36 0.92 2.58
N TYR A 92 6.05 0.62 3.85
CA TYR A 92 5.01 -0.30 4.27
C TYR A 92 3.98 0.44 5.10
N GLY A 93 2.73 0.36 4.71
CA GLY A 93 1.60 0.77 5.54
C GLY A 93 1.10 -0.40 6.36
N THR A 94 0.90 -0.20 7.66
CA THR A 94 0.52 -1.25 8.60
C THR A 94 -0.77 -0.94 9.35
N ASP A 95 -1.40 -1.97 9.88
CA ASP A 95 -2.47 -1.85 10.89
C ASP A 95 -1.86 -1.97 12.29
N GLY A 96 -1.59 -0.82 12.91
CA GLY A 96 -1.10 -0.72 14.29
C GLY A 96 0.26 -0.04 14.45
N THR A 97 1.24 -0.34 13.60
CA THR A 97 2.59 0.28 13.68
C THR A 97 2.68 1.60 12.90
N GLY A 98 1.81 1.80 11.91
CA GLY A 98 1.78 3.00 11.07
C GLY A 98 2.64 2.84 9.82
N LEU A 99 3.60 3.75 9.61
CA LEU A 99 4.46 3.77 8.43
C LEU A 99 5.86 3.24 8.76
N ILE A 100 6.30 2.24 8.00
CA ILE A 100 7.65 1.68 8.07
C ILE A 100 8.36 1.93 6.73
N ARG A 101 9.65 2.24 6.78
CA ARG A 101 10.52 2.36 5.63
C ARG A 101 11.62 1.30 5.70
N ARG A 102 11.86 0.58 4.61
CA ARG A 102 13.02 -0.30 4.43
C ARG A 102 13.99 0.30 3.43
N SER A 103 15.26 0.36 3.78
CA SER A 103 16.33 0.66 2.82
C SER A 103 16.68 -0.60 2.02
N LEU A 104 16.64 -0.50 0.70
CA LEU A 104 17.06 -1.58 -0.20
C LEU A 104 18.59 -1.68 -0.32
N VAL A 105 19.31 -0.62 0.10
CA VAL A 105 20.77 -0.57 0.09
C VAL A 105 21.36 -1.24 1.33
N THR A 106 20.82 -0.94 2.52
CA THR A 106 21.36 -1.43 3.81
C THR A 106 20.54 -2.55 4.44
N ASP A 107 19.40 -2.87 3.84
CA ASP A 107 18.38 -3.81 4.36
C ASP A 107 17.85 -3.45 5.78
N SER A 108 18.00 -2.18 6.17
CA SER A 108 17.54 -1.70 7.48
C SER A 108 16.10 -1.23 7.44
N TYR A 109 15.40 -1.36 8.58
CA TYR A 109 14.02 -0.93 8.77
C TYR A 109 13.96 0.24 9.74
N GLU A 110 13.11 1.21 9.43
CA GLU A 110 12.89 2.40 10.24
C GLU A 110 11.40 2.69 10.34
N LYS A 111 10.91 2.94 11.55
CA LYS A 111 9.56 3.47 11.75
C LYS A 111 9.57 4.97 11.50
N ILE A 112 8.77 5.43 10.56
CA ILE A 112 8.56 6.86 10.31
C ILE A 112 7.48 7.37 11.28
N ALA A 113 7.83 8.39 12.07
CA ALA A 113 6.89 8.99 13.00
C ALA A 113 5.73 9.66 12.25
N THR A 114 4.53 9.14 12.41
CA THR A 114 3.29 9.68 11.84
C THR A 114 2.22 9.83 12.90
N PRO A 115 1.23 10.73 12.73
CA PRO A 115 0.09 10.82 13.64
C PRO A 115 -0.88 9.63 13.53
N ALA A 116 -0.67 8.73 12.54
CA ALA A 116 -1.52 7.59 12.25
C ALA A 116 -0.83 6.28 12.60
N ASN A 117 -1.53 5.39 13.32
CA ASN A 117 -1.09 4.03 13.56
C ASN A 117 -1.60 3.04 12.49
N ILE A 118 -2.64 3.42 11.74
CA ILE A 118 -3.21 2.60 10.67
C ILE A 118 -3.03 3.36 9.35
N VAL A 119 -2.15 2.82 8.51
CA VAL A 119 -1.84 3.31 7.16
C VAL A 119 -2.42 2.34 6.16
N VAL A 120 -3.45 2.77 5.43
CA VAL A 120 -4.28 1.90 4.59
C VAL A 120 -3.78 1.82 3.16
N ASP A 121 -3.36 2.96 2.58
CA ASP A 121 -2.84 2.99 1.21
C ASP A 121 -1.71 4.02 1.06
N LEU A 122 -0.84 3.76 0.10
CA LEU A 122 0.35 4.56 -0.19
C LEU A 122 0.46 4.85 -1.68
N SER A 123 0.85 6.07 -2.02
CA SER A 123 1.17 6.45 -3.39
C SER A 123 2.29 7.48 -3.40
N ILE A 124 3.19 7.43 -4.39
CA ILE A 124 4.29 8.36 -4.50
C ILE A 124 4.15 9.21 -5.75
N ASP A 125 4.50 10.50 -5.66
CA ASP A 125 4.48 11.39 -6.81
C ASP A 125 5.87 11.58 -7.44
N SER A 126 5.91 12.23 -8.59
CA SER A 126 7.15 12.50 -9.34
C SER A 126 8.17 13.38 -8.60
N LYS A 127 7.75 14.06 -7.53
CA LYS A 127 8.63 14.84 -6.64
C LYS A 127 9.10 14.05 -5.42
N ASN A 128 8.89 12.75 -5.41
CA ASN A 128 9.21 11.83 -4.32
C ASN A 128 8.51 12.18 -3.00
N ARG A 129 7.27 12.74 -3.08
CA ARG A 129 6.41 12.94 -1.92
C ARG A 129 5.53 11.69 -1.76
N LEU A 130 5.57 11.08 -0.58
CA LEU A 130 4.75 9.92 -0.25
C LEU A 130 3.40 10.40 0.30
N TRP A 131 2.34 10.03 -0.40
CA TRP A 131 0.96 10.30 -0.03
C TRP A 131 0.39 9.10 0.69
N ILE A 132 -0.24 9.33 1.85
CA ILE A 132 -0.55 8.30 2.83
C ILE A 132 -2.02 8.39 3.18
N GLY A 133 -2.79 7.39 2.78
CA GLY A 133 -4.17 7.20 3.20
C GLY A 133 -4.21 6.55 4.59
N THR A 134 -4.98 7.13 5.51
CA THR A 134 -5.01 6.69 6.90
C THR A 134 -6.42 6.45 7.42
N PHE A 135 -6.54 5.59 8.41
CA PHE A 135 -7.75 5.47 9.21
C PHE A 135 -7.79 6.56 10.26
N GLN A 136 -8.84 7.40 10.23
CA GLN A 136 -9.15 8.49 11.18
C GLN A 136 -8.20 9.69 11.22
N LYS A 137 -7.08 9.69 10.49
CA LYS A 137 -6.11 10.79 10.54
C LYS A 137 -6.02 11.60 9.24
N GLY A 138 -6.93 11.32 8.28
CA GLY A 138 -7.00 12.02 7.00
C GLY A 138 -5.92 11.58 6.02
N LEU A 139 -5.55 12.49 5.14
CA LEU A 139 -4.47 12.31 4.18
C LEU A 139 -3.19 12.91 4.74
N LEU A 140 -2.08 12.16 4.69
CA LEU A 140 -0.77 12.68 5.04
C LEU A 140 0.10 12.78 3.78
N CYS A 141 1.04 13.72 3.79
CA CYS A 141 2.10 13.85 2.81
C CYS A 141 3.45 13.86 3.53
N TYR A 142 4.24 12.82 3.34
CA TYR A 142 5.61 12.73 3.87
C TYR A 142 6.60 13.15 2.80
N SER A 143 7.44 14.12 3.11
CA SER A 143 8.48 14.61 2.21
C SER A 143 9.66 15.15 3.01
N LYS A 144 10.89 14.75 2.67
CA LYS A 144 12.14 15.25 3.28
C LYS A 144 12.12 15.23 4.82
N GLY A 145 11.60 14.16 5.41
CA GLY A 145 11.52 13.98 6.87
C GLY A 145 10.37 14.75 7.55
N GLN A 146 9.53 15.45 6.81
CA GLN A 146 8.41 16.24 7.35
C GLN A 146 7.08 15.63 6.92
N ILE A 147 6.07 15.76 7.79
CA ILE A 147 4.69 15.34 7.51
C ILE A 147 3.78 16.57 7.48
N LYS A 148 3.06 16.72 6.35
CA LYS A 148 1.91 17.61 6.24
C LYS A 148 0.65 16.78 6.32
N GLN A 149 -0.30 17.21 7.16
CA GLN A 149 -1.56 16.52 7.38
C GLN A 149 -2.73 17.34 6.85
N TYR A 150 -3.65 16.67 6.15
CA TYR A 150 -4.91 17.20 5.66
C TYR A 150 -6.06 16.46 6.34
N THR A 151 -6.92 17.19 7.04
CA THR A 151 -8.09 16.67 7.76
C THR A 151 -9.32 17.50 7.43
N VAL A 152 -10.48 17.01 7.82
CA VAL A 152 -11.75 17.79 7.71
C VAL A 152 -11.72 19.10 8.50
N SER A 153 -10.84 19.23 9.50
CA SER A 153 -10.75 20.43 10.34
C SER A 153 -9.77 21.48 9.82
N ASN A 154 -8.81 21.12 8.95
CA ASN A 154 -7.76 22.04 8.48
C ASN A 154 -7.65 22.12 6.95
N SER A 155 -8.54 21.45 6.23
CA SER A 155 -8.54 21.42 4.77
C SER A 155 -9.98 21.22 4.24
N GLN A 156 -10.11 21.11 2.90
CA GLN A 156 -11.37 20.78 2.22
C GLN A 156 -11.58 19.26 2.08
N LEU A 157 -10.83 18.44 2.81
CA LEU A 157 -11.05 16.99 2.87
C LEU A 157 -12.42 16.73 3.53
N LEU A 158 -13.25 15.87 2.94
CA LEU A 158 -14.61 15.60 3.40
C LEU A 158 -14.70 14.51 4.47
N GLU A 159 -13.67 13.65 4.56
CA GLU A 159 -13.62 12.56 5.54
C GLU A 159 -12.19 12.19 5.92
N ASN A 160 -11.97 11.86 7.22
CA ASN A 160 -10.66 11.46 7.73
C ASN A 160 -10.31 9.97 7.54
N ASN A 161 -11.27 9.14 7.11
CA ASN A 161 -11.00 7.74 6.76
C ASN A 161 -10.66 7.65 5.27
N VAL A 162 -9.39 7.84 4.93
CA VAL A 162 -8.89 7.78 3.56
C VAL A 162 -8.44 6.36 3.27
N TYR A 163 -9.19 5.65 2.42
CA TYR A 163 -8.98 4.23 2.13
C TYR A 163 -8.11 3.97 0.92
N THR A 164 -8.10 4.88 -0.06
CA THR A 164 -7.23 4.74 -1.22
C THR A 164 -6.72 6.09 -1.68
N VAL A 165 -5.47 6.10 -2.13
CA VAL A 165 -4.75 7.28 -2.62
C VAL A 165 -4.00 6.91 -3.90
N LYS A 166 -4.24 7.64 -5.00
CA LYS A 166 -3.52 7.44 -6.25
C LYS A 166 -3.03 8.77 -6.81
N VAL A 167 -1.80 8.77 -7.30
CA VAL A 167 -1.22 9.91 -8.01
C VAL A 167 -1.45 9.75 -9.50
N ASP A 168 -2.02 10.75 -10.17
CA ASP A 168 -2.23 10.71 -11.61
C ASP A 168 -1.01 11.23 -12.40
N LYS A 169 -1.03 11.05 -13.72
CA LYS A 169 0.03 11.51 -14.63
C LYS A 169 0.23 13.03 -14.66
N HIS A 170 -0.73 13.80 -14.15
CA HIS A 170 -0.66 15.25 -14.04
C HIS A 170 -0.19 15.71 -12.65
N GLY A 171 0.05 14.76 -11.73
CA GLY A 171 0.48 15.01 -10.37
C GLY A 171 -0.62 15.36 -9.39
N TYR A 172 -1.91 15.21 -9.77
CA TYR A 172 -3.02 15.31 -8.82
C TYR A 172 -3.12 14.06 -7.96
N ILE A 173 -3.60 14.25 -6.74
CA ILE A 173 -3.79 13.19 -5.76
C ILE A 173 -5.27 12.85 -5.69
N TRP A 174 -5.62 11.66 -6.11
CA TRP A 174 -6.98 11.13 -6.02
C TRP A 174 -7.17 10.43 -4.70
N ILE A 175 -8.29 10.70 -4.04
CA ILE A 175 -8.59 10.29 -2.67
C ILE A 175 -9.95 9.63 -2.65
N GLY A 176 -9.98 8.36 -2.27
CA GLY A 176 -11.21 7.61 -2.01
C GLY A 176 -11.39 7.35 -0.52
N THR A 177 -12.62 7.52 -0.03
CA THR A 177 -12.91 7.45 1.40
C THR A 177 -13.91 6.35 1.77
N MET A 178 -13.97 6.04 3.06
CA MET A 178 -14.89 5.04 3.61
C MET A 178 -16.36 5.41 3.44
N LYS A 179 -16.68 6.71 3.41
CA LYS A 179 -18.06 7.20 3.22
C LYS A 179 -18.45 7.42 1.75
N GLY A 180 -17.64 6.98 0.80
CA GLY A 180 -17.97 7.05 -0.63
C GLY A 180 -17.67 8.42 -1.27
N TYR A 181 -16.81 9.25 -0.69
CA TYR A 181 -16.33 10.45 -1.35
C TYR A 181 -15.15 10.12 -2.26
N ILE A 182 -15.14 10.69 -3.46
CA ILE A 182 -13.96 10.76 -4.32
C ILE A 182 -13.61 12.23 -4.48
N GLN A 183 -12.42 12.59 -4.02
CA GLN A 183 -11.87 13.94 -4.15
C GLN A 183 -10.54 13.89 -4.91
N ARG A 184 -10.17 15.03 -5.48
CA ARG A 184 -8.88 15.24 -6.13
C ARG A 184 -8.21 16.45 -5.51
N LEU A 185 -6.98 16.29 -5.03
CA LEU A 185 -6.16 17.37 -4.48
C LEU A 185 -5.13 17.82 -5.51
N ASN A 186 -5.05 19.12 -5.74
CA ASN A 186 -3.89 19.72 -6.38
C ASN A 186 -2.80 19.95 -5.30
N PRO A 187 -1.68 19.21 -5.29
CA PRO A 187 -0.68 19.32 -4.23
C PRO A 187 0.13 20.62 -4.24
N GLU A 188 0.11 21.36 -5.38
CA GLU A 188 0.84 22.62 -5.51
C GLU A 188 0.02 23.79 -4.94
N THR A 189 -1.29 23.78 -5.12
CA THR A 189 -2.17 24.85 -4.62
C THR A 189 -2.83 24.52 -3.29
N GLY A 190 -2.92 23.23 -2.96
CA GLY A 190 -3.65 22.72 -1.79
C GLY A 190 -5.17 22.70 -1.97
N GLN A 191 -5.68 22.94 -3.17
CA GLN A 191 -7.11 22.94 -3.47
C GLN A 191 -7.62 21.51 -3.70
N PHE A 192 -8.84 21.26 -3.22
CA PHE A 192 -9.56 20.00 -3.41
C PHE A 192 -10.74 20.22 -4.36
N ASP A 193 -10.89 19.31 -5.33
CA ASP A 193 -12.09 19.16 -6.13
C ASP A 193 -12.88 17.95 -5.62
N THR A 194 -14.19 18.07 -5.44
CA THR A 194 -15.06 16.92 -5.12
C THR A 194 -15.61 16.35 -6.43
N ILE A 195 -15.21 15.13 -6.73
CA ILE A 195 -15.58 14.44 -7.97
C ILE A 195 -16.85 13.61 -7.78
N LEU A 196 -16.95 12.90 -6.65
CA LEU A 196 -18.11 12.12 -6.27
C LEU A 196 -18.49 12.40 -4.83
N TYR A 197 -19.80 12.65 -4.61
CA TYR A 197 -20.39 12.89 -3.30
C TYR A 197 -21.61 12.01 -3.13
N ARG A 198 -21.42 10.80 -2.59
CA ARG A 198 -22.50 9.85 -2.30
C ARG A 198 -22.33 9.22 -0.92
N PRO A 199 -22.54 10.01 0.16
CA PRO A 199 -22.27 9.55 1.51
C PRO A 199 -23.17 8.38 1.90
N GLY A 200 -22.56 7.31 2.42
CA GLY A 200 -23.26 6.18 3.01
C GLY A 200 -23.78 5.12 2.02
N GLU A 201 -23.60 5.30 0.71
CA GLU A 201 -24.04 4.32 -0.28
C GLU A 201 -23.01 3.22 -0.53
N PHE A 202 -21.70 3.55 -0.49
CA PHE A 202 -20.62 2.59 -0.73
C PHE A 202 -19.27 3.10 -0.19
N PHE A 203 -18.28 2.19 -0.11
CA PHE A 203 -16.89 2.52 0.18
C PHE A 203 -16.09 2.63 -1.12
N VAL A 204 -15.14 3.56 -1.18
CA VAL A 204 -14.13 3.55 -2.23
C VAL A 204 -12.93 2.78 -1.65
N ARG A 205 -12.83 1.49 -1.99
CA ARG A 205 -11.78 0.61 -1.45
C ARG A 205 -10.48 0.72 -2.18
N ASP A 206 -10.54 0.87 -3.50
CA ASP A 206 -9.36 1.00 -4.35
C ASP A 206 -9.70 1.80 -5.60
N MET A 207 -8.68 2.38 -6.20
CA MET A 207 -8.74 3.09 -7.49
C MET A 207 -7.53 2.69 -8.32
N TYR A 208 -7.73 2.54 -9.62
CA TYR A 208 -6.64 2.23 -10.55
C TYR A 208 -6.82 2.93 -11.88
N TYR A 209 -5.72 3.14 -12.59
CA TYR A 209 -5.76 3.65 -13.96
C TYR A 209 -5.76 2.47 -14.93
N ASP A 210 -6.72 2.47 -15.86
CA ASP A 210 -6.70 1.53 -16.97
C ASP A 210 -5.66 1.94 -18.03
N LYS A 211 -5.53 1.14 -19.10
CA LYS A 211 -4.56 1.39 -20.17
C LYS A 211 -4.78 2.72 -20.88
N ASP A 212 -6.00 3.24 -20.86
CA ASP A 212 -6.39 4.51 -21.48
C ASP A 212 -6.22 5.70 -20.50
N SER A 213 -5.59 5.48 -19.36
CA SER A 213 -5.43 6.47 -18.28
C SER A 213 -6.75 6.95 -17.69
N THR A 214 -7.81 6.14 -17.77
CA THR A 214 -9.09 6.38 -17.10
C THR A 214 -9.01 5.83 -15.68
N LEU A 215 -9.37 6.67 -14.69
CA LEU A 215 -9.46 6.24 -13.29
C LEU A 215 -10.74 5.40 -13.10
N ARG A 216 -10.57 4.24 -12.46
CA ARG A 216 -11.67 3.33 -12.08
C ARG A 216 -11.62 3.06 -10.58
N SER A 217 -12.76 2.82 -9.98
CA SER A 217 -12.95 2.51 -8.55
C SER A 217 -13.85 1.30 -8.37
#